data_7212332ddf499a5f305899279ddf561f
#
_entry.id   7212332ddf499a5f305899279ddf561f
#
_cell.length_a   1.000
_cell.length_b   1.000
_cell.length_c   1.000
_cell.angle_alpha   90.00
_cell.angle_beta   90.00
_cell.angle_gamma   90.00
#
_symmetry.space_group_name_H-M   'P 1'
#
loop_
_entity.id
_entity.type
_entity.pdbx_description
1 polymer ?
#
loop_
_entity_poly.entity_id
_entity_poly.type
_entity_poly.pdbx_seq_one_letter_code
_entity_poly.pdbx_strand_id
1 'polypeptide(L)'
;MLFKIFILAIIQGAAELLPVSSSAHVIVAEKLMGLDPVSPEMTLLLVMLHTGTMFAVIVYFWSAWRANYLRSREAFVSFAKLLAVATAFTGAVGLLLKSLIEKVVFRNVPHAEVELLFGNMTLIAVSLFIVGLFIIYAGINANRSSDRSSLGFKESSWIGAIQGFASLSVAFPDPAPRFQWD
;
A
#
# COMPACT_ATOMS: atom_id res chain seq x y z
N MET A 1 -23.62 -3.25 -12.15
CA MET A 1 -22.15 -3.35 -12.09
C MET A 1 -21.44 -1.99 -12.20
N LEU A 2 -21.67 -1.21 -13.25
CA LEU A 2 -21.00 0.09 -13.48
C LEU A 2 -21.12 1.07 -12.29
N PHE A 3 -22.28 1.19 -11.66
CA PHE A 3 -22.48 2.05 -10.50
C PHE A 3 -21.59 1.66 -9.31
N LYS A 4 -21.43 0.35 -9.04
CA LYS A 4 -20.52 -0.13 -8.00
C LYS A 4 -19.07 0.22 -8.31
N ILE A 5 -18.63 0.02 -9.56
CA ILE A 5 -17.28 0.39 -10.02
C ILE A 5 -17.03 1.89 -9.83
N PHE A 6 -18.01 2.74 -10.15
CA PHE A 6 -17.92 4.18 -9.97
C PHE A 6 -17.74 4.57 -8.51
N ILE A 7 -18.48 3.94 -7.59
CA ILE A 7 -18.32 4.17 -6.14
C ILE A 7 -16.93 3.73 -5.69
N LEU A 8 -16.46 2.55 -6.12
CA LEU A 8 -15.12 2.07 -5.78
C LEU A 8 -14.02 3.01 -6.30
N ALA A 9 -14.19 3.59 -7.49
CA ALA A 9 -13.24 4.57 -8.03
C ALA A 9 -13.19 5.86 -7.19
N ILE A 10 -14.33 6.33 -6.67
CA ILE A 10 -14.37 7.49 -5.77
C ILE A 10 -13.68 7.14 -4.44
N ILE A 11 -13.96 5.98 -3.87
CA ILE A 11 -13.34 5.53 -2.60
C ILE A 11 -11.82 5.41 -2.78
N GLN A 12 -11.38 4.78 -3.88
CA GLN A 12 -9.95 4.66 -4.20
C GLN A 12 -9.30 6.03 -4.32
N GLY A 13 -9.86 6.94 -5.10
CA GLY A 13 -9.30 8.28 -5.29
C GLY A 13 -9.24 9.10 -3.99
N ALA A 14 -10.26 8.99 -3.13
CA ALA A 14 -10.26 9.66 -1.84
C ALA A 14 -9.25 9.03 -0.86
N ALA A 15 -9.19 7.71 -0.78
CA ALA A 15 -8.27 6.99 0.12
C ALA A 15 -6.80 7.15 -0.29
N GLU A 16 -6.51 7.30 -1.60
CA GLU A 16 -5.15 7.51 -2.10
C GLU A 16 -4.54 8.85 -1.66
N LEU A 17 -5.37 9.85 -1.39
CA LEU A 17 -4.92 11.15 -0.89
C LEU A 17 -4.59 11.14 0.61
N LEU A 18 -5.00 10.11 1.32
CA LEU A 18 -4.79 9.95 2.75
C LEU A 18 -3.66 8.95 3.00
N PRO A 19 -2.88 9.10 4.07
CA PRO A 19 -1.83 8.14 4.44
C PRO A 19 -2.45 6.88 5.07
N VAL A 20 -3.43 6.27 4.40
CA VAL A 20 -4.16 5.06 4.80
C VAL A 20 -4.09 4.04 3.67
N SER A 21 -4.34 2.77 3.97
CA SER A 21 -4.36 1.74 2.93
C SER A 21 -5.58 1.90 2.02
N SER A 22 -5.40 2.43 0.81
CA SER A 22 -6.48 2.56 -0.19
C SER A 22 -7.06 1.21 -0.59
N SER A 23 -6.22 0.20 -0.78
CA SER A 23 -6.65 -1.17 -1.09
C SER A 23 -7.60 -1.71 -0.03
N ALA A 24 -7.28 -1.54 1.27
CA ALA A 24 -8.14 -2.01 2.35
C ALA A 24 -9.52 -1.33 2.32
N HIS A 25 -9.60 -0.03 2.02
CA HIS A 25 -10.87 0.68 1.91
C HIS A 25 -11.71 0.17 0.74
N VAL A 26 -11.08 -0.09 -0.41
CA VAL A 26 -11.76 -0.65 -1.59
C VAL A 26 -12.28 -2.04 -1.28
N ILE A 27 -11.48 -2.92 -0.67
CA ILE A 27 -11.86 -4.29 -0.29
C ILE A 27 -13.04 -4.29 0.69
N VAL A 28 -13.02 -3.41 1.70
CA VAL A 28 -14.15 -3.25 2.64
C VAL A 28 -15.41 -2.81 1.88
N ALA A 29 -15.30 -1.85 0.97
CA ALA A 29 -16.42 -1.37 0.18
C ALA A 29 -16.97 -2.45 -0.77
N GLU A 30 -16.11 -3.26 -1.39
CA GLU A 30 -16.49 -4.43 -2.20
C GLU A 30 -17.34 -5.40 -1.38
N LYS A 31 -16.87 -5.77 -0.20
CA LYS A 31 -17.62 -6.65 0.74
C LYS A 31 -18.96 -6.07 1.12
N LEU A 32 -19.02 -4.78 1.49
CA LEU A 32 -20.28 -4.11 1.85
C LEU A 32 -21.28 -4.04 0.69
N MET A 33 -20.78 -4.00 -0.55
CA MET A 33 -21.59 -4.04 -1.76
C MET A 33 -21.93 -5.45 -2.24
N GLY A 34 -21.57 -6.49 -1.48
CA GLY A 34 -21.82 -7.89 -1.85
C GLY A 34 -21.00 -8.34 -3.07
N LEU A 35 -19.79 -7.82 -3.22
CA LEU A 35 -18.80 -8.29 -4.17
C LEU A 35 -17.77 -9.18 -3.46
N ASP A 36 -17.17 -10.11 -4.20
CA ASP A 36 -16.12 -10.98 -3.65
C ASP A 36 -14.73 -10.43 -4.00
N PRO A 37 -14.00 -9.82 -3.03
CA PRO A 37 -12.68 -9.22 -3.28
C PRO A 37 -11.61 -10.22 -3.72
N VAL A 38 -11.82 -11.51 -3.47
CA VAL A 38 -10.86 -12.58 -3.84
C VAL A 38 -11.06 -13.04 -5.27
N SER A 39 -12.16 -12.65 -5.92
CA SER A 39 -12.40 -13.01 -7.31
C SER A 39 -11.38 -12.36 -8.24
N PRO A 40 -10.97 -13.05 -9.33
CA PRO A 40 -10.01 -12.51 -10.30
C PRO A 40 -10.45 -11.16 -10.89
N GLU A 41 -11.76 -10.97 -11.10
CA GLU A 41 -12.33 -9.73 -11.64
C GLU A 41 -12.16 -8.56 -10.69
N MET A 42 -12.35 -8.77 -9.38
CA MET A 42 -12.17 -7.72 -8.37
C MET A 42 -10.70 -7.41 -8.13
N THR A 43 -9.85 -8.43 -8.13
CA THR A 43 -8.38 -8.23 -8.10
C THR A 43 -7.91 -7.40 -9.30
N LEU A 44 -8.37 -7.72 -10.51
CA LEU A 44 -8.06 -6.93 -11.70
C LEU A 44 -8.60 -5.50 -11.58
N LEU A 45 -9.83 -5.33 -11.11
CA LEU A 45 -10.43 -4.01 -10.89
C LEU A 45 -9.59 -3.19 -9.92
N LEU A 46 -9.16 -3.76 -8.81
CA LEU A 46 -8.30 -3.10 -7.82
C LEU A 46 -6.99 -2.60 -8.45
N VAL A 47 -6.33 -3.43 -9.26
CA VAL A 47 -5.12 -3.03 -10.00
C VAL A 47 -5.40 -1.90 -10.98
N MET A 48 -6.52 -1.94 -11.70
CA MET A 48 -6.92 -0.88 -12.64
C MET A 48 -7.22 0.44 -11.92
N LEU A 49 -7.87 0.40 -10.76
CA LEU A 49 -8.14 1.58 -9.93
C LEU A 49 -6.84 2.24 -9.45
N HIS A 50 -5.87 1.45 -8.96
CA HIS A 50 -4.56 1.96 -8.59
C HIS A 50 -3.78 2.54 -9.78
N THR A 51 -3.86 1.89 -10.93
CA THR A 51 -3.24 2.40 -12.16
C THR A 51 -3.85 3.75 -12.55
N GLY A 52 -5.17 3.88 -12.45
CA GLY A 52 -5.89 5.14 -12.73
C GLY A 52 -5.47 6.26 -11.79
N THR A 53 -5.40 6.01 -10.49
CA THR A 53 -4.96 7.01 -9.50
C THR A 53 -3.48 7.37 -9.68
N MET A 54 -2.62 6.42 -10.02
CA MET A 54 -1.21 6.69 -10.37
C MET A 54 -1.11 7.68 -11.54
N PHE A 55 -1.85 7.48 -12.62
CA PHE A 55 -1.86 8.43 -13.74
C PHE A 55 -2.42 9.79 -13.35
N ALA A 56 -3.49 9.83 -12.54
CA ALA A 56 -4.06 11.08 -12.05
C ALA A 56 -3.03 11.90 -11.23
N VAL A 57 -2.28 11.23 -10.34
CA VAL A 57 -1.20 11.84 -9.54
C VAL A 57 -0.08 12.37 -10.45
N ILE A 58 0.35 11.59 -11.45
CA ILE A 58 1.37 12.03 -12.41
C ILE A 58 0.91 13.30 -13.14
N VAL A 59 -0.31 13.32 -13.64
CA VAL A 59 -0.86 14.49 -14.36
C VAL A 59 -0.98 15.71 -13.44
N TYR A 60 -1.52 15.52 -12.24
CA TYR A 60 -1.74 16.61 -11.28
C TYR A 60 -0.42 17.25 -10.83
N PHE A 61 0.58 16.43 -10.48
CA PHE A 61 1.86 16.93 -9.97
C PHE A 61 2.90 17.18 -11.05
N TRP A 62 2.58 16.98 -12.32
CA TRP A 62 3.54 17.08 -13.42
C TRP A 62 4.31 18.41 -13.46
N SER A 63 3.63 19.53 -13.29
CA SER A 63 4.27 20.85 -13.30
C SER A 63 5.23 21.04 -12.12
N ALA A 64 4.83 20.57 -10.92
CA ALA A 64 5.66 20.64 -9.74
C ALA A 64 6.90 19.73 -9.85
N TRP A 65 6.72 18.51 -10.36
CA TRP A 65 7.83 17.58 -10.57
C TRP A 65 8.82 18.09 -11.63
N ARG A 66 8.29 18.63 -12.72
CA ARG A 66 9.12 19.23 -13.75
C ARG A 66 9.95 20.41 -13.21
N ALA A 67 9.37 21.26 -12.39
CA ALA A 67 10.06 22.40 -11.81
C ALA A 67 11.13 22.01 -10.78
N ASN A 68 10.88 20.98 -9.98
CA ASN A 68 11.76 20.60 -8.86
C ASN A 68 12.77 19.52 -9.22
N TYR A 69 12.36 18.48 -9.95
CA TYR A 69 13.17 17.30 -10.16
C TYR A 69 13.66 17.11 -11.60
N LEU A 70 12.96 17.69 -12.57
CA LEU A 70 13.30 17.55 -14.00
C LEU A 70 13.93 18.83 -14.60
N ARG A 71 14.24 19.84 -13.78
CA ARG A 71 14.75 21.13 -14.26
C ARG A 71 16.18 21.05 -14.81
N SER A 72 17.00 20.12 -14.34
CA SER A 72 18.35 19.91 -14.79
C SER A 72 18.73 18.43 -14.76
N ARG A 73 19.73 18.02 -15.52
CA ARG A 73 20.24 16.65 -15.52
C ARG A 73 20.72 16.22 -14.12
N GLU A 74 21.36 17.12 -13.40
CA GLU A 74 21.87 16.86 -12.04
C GLU A 74 20.73 16.65 -11.05
N ALA A 75 19.71 17.50 -11.09
CA ALA A 75 18.51 17.34 -10.25
C ALA A 75 17.78 16.02 -10.54
N PHE A 76 17.65 15.68 -11.82
CA PHE A 76 17.02 14.41 -12.22
C PHE A 76 17.82 13.20 -11.74
N VAL A 77 19.15 13.19 -11.95
CA VAL A 77 20.00 12.07 -11.52
C VAL A 77 19.99 11.92 -10.01
N SER A 78 20.01 13.02 -9.26
CA SER A 78 19.94 13.00 -7.80
C SER A 78 18.62 12.41 -7.31
N PHE A 79 17.51 12.87 -7.88
CA PHE A 79 16.18 12.34 -7.58
C PHE A 79 16.05 10.86 -7.95
N ALA A 80 16.51 10.46 -9.16
CA ALA A 80 16.46 9.09 -9.62
C ALA A 80 17.26 8.13 -8.71
N LYS A 81 18.43 8.57 -8.21
CA LYS A 81 19.22 7.80 -7.24
C LYS A 81 18.46 7.58 -5.92
N LEU A 82 17.84 8.62 -5.37
CA LEU A 82 17.06 8.52 -4.13
C LEU A 82 15.85 7.61 -4.32
N LEU A 83 15.17 7.72 -5.45
CA LEU A 83 14.04 6.86 -5.80
C LEU A 83 14.48 5.40 -5.95
N ALA A 84 15.59 5.14 -6.63
CA ALA A 84 16.14 3.79 -6.80
C ALA A 84 16.52 3.17 -5.45
N VAL A 85 17.10 3.94 -4.54
CA VAL A 85 17.42 3.49 -3.18
C VAL A 85 16.14 3.15 -2.41
N ALA A 86 15.16 4.04 -2.40
CA ALA A 86 13.88 3.79 -1.72
C ALA A 86 13.21 2.53 -2.27
N THR A 87 13.14 2.38 -3.60
CA THR A 87 12.55 1.21 -4.26
C THR A 87 13.31 -0.08 -3.93
N ALA A 88 14.65 -0.04 -3.92
CA ALA A 88 15.46 -1.21 -3.57
C ALA A 88 15.22 -1.65 -2.11
N PHE A 89 15.14 -0.71 -1.17
CA PHE A 89 14.81 -1.02 0.22
C PHE A 89 13.40 -1.57 0.37
N THR A 90 12.40 -0.97 -0.29
CA THR A 90 11.03 -1.48 -0.31
C THR A 90 10.98 -2.91 -0.85
N GLY A 91 11.65 -3.16 -1.98
CA GLY A 91 11.71 -4.49 -2.60
C GLY A 91 12.42 -5.51 -1.71
N ALA A 92 13.58 -5.15 -1.15
CA ALA A 92 14.33 -6.05 -0.27
C ALA A 92 13.53 -6.42 0.98
N VAL A 93 12.95 -5.44 1.67
CA VAL A 93 12.11 -5.65 2.84
C VAL A 93 10.87 -6.46 2.46
N GLY A 94 10.15 -6.09 1.41
CA GLY A 94 8.95 -6.79 0.96
C GLY A 94 9.21 -8.26 0.59
N LEU A 95 10.28 -8.56 -0.17
CA LEU A 95 10.64 -9.93 -0.52
C LEU A 95 11.08 -10.76 0.70
N LEU A 96 11.87 -10.16 1.60
CA LEU A 96 12.30 -10.83 2.83
C LEU A 96 11.10 -11.22 3.68
N LEU A 97 10.16 -10.32 3.80
CA LEU A 97 8.97 -10.51 4.59
C LEU A 97 7.97 -11.47 3.92
N LYS A 98 7.79 -11.40 2.61
CA LYS A 98 7.03 -12.39 1.85
C LYS A 98 7.59 -13.80 2.12
N SER A 99 8.91 -13.98 1.99
CA SER A 99 9.57 -15.27 2.26
C SER A 99 9.41 -15.73 3.70
N LEU A 100 9.41 -14.80 4.66
CA LEU A 100 9.19 -15.13 6.07
C LEU A 100 7.76 -15.61 6.32
N ILE A 101 6.78 -14.91 5.76
CA ILE A 101 5.37 -15.27 5.88
C ILE A 101 5.10 -16.63 5.22
N GLU A 102 5.58 -16.85 4.02
CA GLU A 102 5.43 -18.13 3.31
C GLU A 102 6.02 -19.29 4.13
N LYS A 103 7.20 -19.10 4.74
CA LYS A 103 7.86 -20.16 5.53
C LYS A 103 7.25 -20.38 6.91
N VAL A 104 6.74 -19.33 7.57
CA VAL A 104 6.26 -19.42 8.96
C VAL A 104 4.76 -19.66 9.00
N VAL A 105 3.99 -18.97 8.18
CA VAL A 105 2.52 -18.99 8.22
C VAL A 105 1.94 -20.06 7.30
N PHE A 106 2.45 -20.11 6.06
CA PHE A 106 1.95 -21.04 5.04
C PHE A 106 2.73 -22.35 4.92
N ARG A 107 3.44 -22.74 5.97
CA ARG A 107 4.28 -23.94 5.98
C ARG A 107 3.58 -25.23 5.53
N ASN A 108 2.24 -25.29 5.64
CA ASN A 108 1.41 -26.45 5.33
C ASN A 108 0.34 -26.21 4.27
N VAL A 109 0.35 -25.06 3.56
CA VAL A 109 -0.66 -24.75 2.54
C VAL A 109 0.03 -24.60 1.19
N PRO A 110 -0.06 -25.60 0.30
CA PRO A 110 0.45 -25.48 -1.06
C PRO A 110 -0.38 -24.44 -1.83
N HIS A 111 0.29 -23.52 -2.52
CA HIS A 111 -0.31 -22.45 -3.34
C HIS A 111 -1.10 -21.38 -2.56
N ALA A 112 -0.66 -21.01 -1.35
CA ALA A 112 -1.23 -19.87 -0.65
C ALA A 112 -0.84 -18.57 -1.36
N GLU A 113 -1.79 -17.97 -2.07
CA GLU A 113 -1.63 -16.66 -2.71
C GLU A 113 -1.98 -15.54 -1.72
N VAL A 114 -1.28 -14.41 -1.84
CA VAL A 114 -1.50 -13.23 -0.97
C VAL A 114 -2.94 -12.70 -1.08
N GLU A 115 -3.60 -12.96 -2.21
CA GLU A 115 -5.00 -12.59 -2.47
C GLU A 115 -6.00 -13.24 -1.49
N LEU A 116 -5.70 -14.41 -0.94
CA LEU A 116 -6.54 -15.05 0.08
C LEU A 116 -6.66 -14.21 1.37
N LEU A 117 -5.68 -13.33 1.61
CA LEU A 117 -5.69 -12.43 2.77
C LEU A 117 -6.74 -11.32 2.63
N PHE A 118 -7.13 -10.96 1.41
CA PHE A 118 -8.17 -9.98 1.15
C PHE A 118 -9.58 -10.44 1.60
N GLY A 119 -9.75 -11.73 1.82
CA GLY A 119 -10.97 -12.30 2.39
C GLY A 119 -11.13 -12.08 3.91
N ASN A 120 -10.05 -11.79 4.63
CA ASN A 120 -10.06 -11.69 6.10
C ASN A 120 -10.30 -10.25 6.58
N MET A 121 -11.58 -9.90 6.81
CA MET A 121 -11.99 -8.57 7.27
C MET A 121 -11.43 -8.18 8.64
N THR A 122 -11.26 -9.14 9.55
CA THR A 122 -10.73 -8.89 10.89
C THR A 122 -9.27 -8.43 10.80
N LEU A 123 -8.48 -9.08 9.97
CA LEU A 123 -7.10 -8.73 9.72
C LEU A 123 -6.98 -7.32 9.13
N ILE A 124 -7.80 -7.00 8.13
CA ILE A 124 -7.86 -5.67 7.51
C ILE A 124 -8.22 -4.62 8.57
N ALA A 125 -9.24 -4.87 9.41
CA ALA A 125 -9.66 -3.94 10.44
C ALA A 125 -8.57 -3.69 11.50
N VAL A 126 -7.89 -4.73 11.96
CA VAL A 126 -6.78 -4.63 12.93
C VAL A 126 -5.60 -3.86 12.32
N SER A 127 -5.22 -4.16 11.07
CA SER A 127 -4.15 -3.46 10.38
C SER A 127 -4.46 -1.97 10.19
N LEU A 128 -5.67 -1.63 9.75
CA LEU A 128 -6.13 -0.24 9.63
C LEU A 128 -6.13 0.49 10.98
N PHE A 129 -6.55 -0.18 12.06
CA PHE A 129 -6.55 0.38 13.40
C PHE A 129 -5.13 0.71 13.87
N ILE A 130 -4.18 -0.23 13.73
CA ILE A 130 -2.78 -0.02 14.11
C ILE A 130 -2.14 1.11 13.30
N VAL A 131 -2.34 1.13 11.98
CA VAL A 131 -1.83 2.19 11.11
C VAL A 131 -2.46 3.53 11.46
N GLY A 132 -3.76 3.57 11.74
CA GLY A 132 -4.47 4.77 12.18
C GLY A 132 -3.90 5.36 13.47
N LEU A 133 -3.65 4.53 14.48
CA LEU A 133 -2.98 4.96 15.72
C LEU A 133 -1.58 5.51 15.46
N PHE A 134 -0.81 4.87 14.59
CA PHE A 134 0.53 5.32 14.22
C PHE A 134 0.50 6.67 13.50
N ILE A 135 -0.47 6.91 12.62
CA ILE A 135 -0.65 8.19 11.93
C ILE A 135 -1.00 9.30 12.93
N ILE A 136 -1.92 9.04 13.86
CA ILE A 136 -2.30 9.99 14.91
C ILE A 136 -1.06 10.34 15.76
N TYR A 137 -0.32 9.33 16.20
CA TYR A 137 0.91 9.52 16.97
C TYR A 137 1.96 10.35 16.20
N ALA A 138 2.19 10.02 14.93
CA ALA A 138 3.10 10.75 14.06
C ALA A 138 2.63 12.20 13.84
N GLY A 139 1.33 12.42 13.64
CA GLY A 139 0.75 13.76 13.47
C GLY A 139 0.91 14.65 14.70
N ILE A 140 0.68 14.10 15.90
CA ILE A 140 0.88 14.84 17.18
C ILE A 140 2.36 15.23 17.35
N ASN A 141 3.29 14.36 16.96
CA ASN A 141 4.72 14.62 17.09
C ASN A 141 5.32 15.45 15.94
N ALA A 142 4.68 15.50 14.77
CA ALA A 142 5.18 16.24 13.61
C ALA A 142 5.29 17.76 13.84
N ASN A 143 4.47 18.34 14.73
CA ASN A 143 4.53 19.76 15.10
C ASN A 143 5.84 20.16 15.82
N ARG A 144 6.72 19.22 16.14
CA ARG A 144 8.00 19.47 16.81
C ARG A 144 9.22 19.55 15.89
N SER A 145 9.08 19.27 14.58
CA SER A 145 10.24 19.11 13.66
C SER A 145 10.04 19.86 12.34
N SER A 146 9.76 21.14 12.40
CA SER A 146 9.41 21.96 11.24
C SER A 146 10.62 22.54 10.50
N ASP A 147 11.69 21.79 10.21
CA ASP A 147 12.74 22.33 9.33
C ASP A 147 13.60 21.24 8.67
N ARG A 148 13.00 20.48 7.73
CA ARG A 148 13.77 19.59 6.86
C ARG A 148 13.29 19.71 5.43
N SER A 149 13.94 20.59 4.68
CA SER A 149 13.61 20.90 3.29
C SER A 149 14.35 20.03 2.24
N SER A 150 15.15 19.03 2.63
CA SER A 150 15.91 18.20 1.69
C SER A 150 15.81 16.72 2.02
N LEU A 151 15.37 15.93 1.04
CA LEU A 151 15.44 14.47 1.07
C LEU A 151 16.89 14.03 0.84
N GLY A 152 17.48 13.34 1.81
CA GLY A 152 18.78 12.72 1.72
C GLY A 152 18.70 11.19 1.53
N PHE A 153 19.86 10.56 1.40
CA PHE A 153 19.96 9.10 1.28
C PHE A 153 19.35 8.36 2.49
N LYS A 154 19.59 8.88 3.69
CA LYS A 154 19.08 8.31 4.95
C LYS A 154 17.55 8.35 5.01
N GLU A 155 16.96 9.50 4.66
CA GLU A 155 15.51 9.67 4.62
C GLU A 155 14.87 8.74 3.57
N SER A 156 15.46 8.65 2.38
CA SER A 156 14.98 7.78 1.31
C SER A 156 15.05 6.29 1.70
N SER A 157 16.11 5.87 2.39
CA SER A 157 16.26 4.50 2.89
C SER A 157 15.21 4.18 3.95
N TRP A 158 14.94 5.12 4.89
CA TRP A 158 13.89 4.95 5.90
C TRP A 158 12.49 4.89 5.28
N ILE A 159 12.19 5.77 4.32
CA ILE A 159 10.91 5.73 3.60
C ILE A 159 10.73 4.37 2.92
N GLY A 160 11.76 3.88 2.21
CA GLY A 160 11.70 2.58 1.56
C GLY A 160 11.52 1.41 2.54
N ALA A 161 12.22 1.42 3.67
CA ALA A 161 12.09 0.38 4.70
C ALA A 161 10.70 0.38 5.35
N ILE A 162 10.18 1.56 5.73
CA ILE A 162 8.84 1.72 6.30
C ILE A 162 7.77 1.30 5.29
N GLN A 163 7.91 1.66 4.01
CA GLN A 163 7.00 1.26 2.95
C GLN A 163 7.00 -0.27 2.75
N GLY A 164 8.17 -0.90 2.76
CA GLY A 164 8.29 -2.36 2.70
C GLY A 164 7.65 -3.04 3.92
N PHE A 165 7.80 -2.47 5.11
CA PHE A 165 7.15 -2.97 6.32
C PHE A 165 5.63 -2.76 6.30
N ALA A 166 5.15 -1.60 5.84
CA ALA A 166 3.72 -1.29 5.73
C ALA A 166 2.99 -2.23 4.76
N SER A 167 3.66 -2.70 3.70
CA SER A 167 3.09 -3.70 2.78
C SER A 167 2.83 -5.06 3.45
N LEU A 168 3.44 -5.31 4.62
CA LEU A 168 3.19 -6.51 5.44
C LEU A 168 1.96 -6.41 6.32
N SER A 169 1.59 -5.22 6.78
CA SER A 169 0.45 -5.08 7.69
C SER A 169 -0.86 -5.58 7.05
N VAL A 170 -0.84 -5.76 5.72
CA VAL A 170 -1.91 -6.45 4.96
C VAL A 170 -1.73 -7.98 4.94
N ALA A 171 -0.56 -8.50 5.34
CA ALA A 171 -0.16 -9.89 5.09
C ALA A 171 -0.08 -10.80 6.34
N PHE A 172 -0.50 -10.37 7.53
CA PHE A 172 -0.56 -11.24 8.71
C PHE A 172 -1.87 -12.03 8.74
N PRO A 173 -1.87 -13.35 8.50
CA PRO A 173 -3.05 -14.17 8.67
C PRO A 173 -3.16 -14.67 10.12
N ASP A 174 -4.36 -14.57 10.66
CA ASP A 174 -4.79 -15.37 11.79
C ASP A 174 -4.83 -16.85 11.36
N PRO A 175 -4.36 -17.81 12.15
CA PRO A 175 -4.52 -19.23 11.83
C PRO A 175 -6.02 -19.56 11.82
N ALA A 176 -6.59 -19.56 10.63
CA ALA A 176 -7.99 -19.87 10.41
C ALA A 176 -8.34 -21.22 11.03
N PRO A 177 -9.49 -21.36 11.72
CA PRO A 177 -9.98 -22.67 12.17
C PRO A 177 -10.12 -23.56 10.93
N ARG A 178 -9.60 -24.78 11.06
CA ARG A 178 -9.68 -25.82 10.02
C ARG A 178 -11.14 -26.00 9.61
N PHE A 179 -11.50 -25.50 8.44
CA PHE A 179 -12.72 -25.92 7.79
C PHE A 179 -12.50 -27.36 7.32
N GLN A 180 -13.10 -28.28 8.04
CA GLN A 180 -13.21 -29.68 7.65
C GLN A 180 -14.38 -29.77 6.69
N TRP A 181 -14.12 -30.08 5.44
CA TRP A 181 -15.15 -30.50 4.51
C TRP A 181 -15.44 -31.97 4.81
N ASP A 182 -16.61 -32.25 5.38
CA ASP A 182 -17.23 -33.57 5.42
C ASP A 182 -17.99 -33.81 4.11
#